data_427b5cafbdaf1fe4406ffa04335001fe
#
_entry.id   427b5cafbdaf1fe4406ffa04335001fe
#
_cell.length_a   1.000
_cell.length_b   1.000
_cell.length_c   1.000
_cell.angle_alpha   90.00
_cell.angle_beta   90.00
_cell.angle_gamma   90.00
#
_symmetry.space_group_name_H-M   'P 1'
#
loop_
_entity.id
_entity.type
_entity.pdbx_description
1 polymer ?
#
loop_
_entity_poly.entity_id
_entity_poly.type
_entity_poly.pdbx_seq_one_letter_code
_entity_poly.pdbx_strand_id
1 'polypeptide(L)'
;MFHSFLLIGQSNMAGRGFLQEAAPVDFSGICLLRNGLWTPAFRPFNPDRGFSGVNLAESFAEAYAAAHDTQVGIIACADGGTALSQWMPGQPLYENAVFQAKLAMRSSRLAGILWHQGESDMAPELWPHYEEKFRVFLHALRRDLGAEAVPFLAGGLGEFLEHCRLLSEEKRPNYVKVNAALEKVAATEPQMRFVSAQGLGANPDLLHFSAAALHEFGLRYLAAYETLPKIFAGGEAAQGARTMLESL
;
A
#
# COMPACT_ATOMS: atom_id res chain seq x y z
N MET A 1 -13.52 -11.58 13.35
CA MET A 1 -12.12 -11.48 12.91
C MET A 1 -11.99 -10.18 12.16
N PHE A 2 -11.05 -9.33 12.50
CA PHE A 2 -10.88 -8.00 11.91
C PHE A 2 -10.21 -8.03 10.53
N HIS A 3 -10.25 -6.91 9.81
CA HIS A 3 -9.73 -6.80 8.47
C HIS A 3 -8.30 -6.25 8.49
N SER A 4 -7.44 -6.78 7.61
CA SER A 4 -6.07 -6.30 7.47
C SER A 4 -5.76 -5.86 6.04
N PHE A 5 -4.82 -4.92 5.91
CA PHE A 5 -4.36 -4.37 4.63
C PHE A 5 -2.84 -4.45 4.54
N LEU A 6 -2.34 -4.97 3.43
CA LEU A 6 -0.93 -5.04 3.14
C LEU A 6 -0.49 -3.77 2.40
N LEU A 7 0.47 -3.05 2.97
CA LEU A 7 1.07 -1.85 2.38
C LEU A 7 2.43 -2.20 1.80
N ILE A 8 2.58 -2.06 0.50
CA ILE A 8 3.79 -2.37 -0.25
C ILE A 8 4.08 -1.30 -1.30
N GLY A 9 5.35 -1.11 -1.59
CA GLY A 9 5.83 -0.08 -2.51
C GLY A 9 6.99 0.70 -1.93
N GLN A 10 7.17 1.95 -2.36
CA GLN A 10 8.32 2.75 -1.94
C GLN A 10 7.96 3.91 -1.00
N SER A 11 8.76 4.97 -0.98
CA SER A 11 8.71 6.04 0.01
C SER A 11 7.34 6.71 0.19
N ASN A 12 6.58 6.92 -0.87
CA ASN A 12 5.25 7.51 -0.81
C ASN A 12 4.21 6.54 -0.22
N MET A 13 4.43 5.22 -0.27
CA MET A 13 3.66 4.26 0.51
C MET A 13 4.16 4.17 1.95
N ALA A 14 5.46 4.19 2.18
CA ALA A 14 6.01 4.18 3.54
C ALA A 14 5.57 5.42 4.36
N GLY A 15 5.36 6.55 3.68
CA GLY A 15 4.93 7.81 4.28
C GLY A 15 6.09 8.78 4.48
N ARG A 16 5.94 9.97 3.90
CA ARG A 16 6.91 11.08 3.97
C ARG A 16 6.26 12.41 4.28
N GLY A 17 4.95 12.44 4.56
CA GLY A 17 4.29 13.66 5.03
C GLY A 17 4.89 14.11 6.36
N PHE A 18 5.09 15.41 6.53
CA PHE A 18 5.69 15.95 7.76
C PHE A 18 4.77 15.71 8.96
N LEU A 19 5.31 15.14 10.05
CA LEU A 19 4.52 14.79 11.23
C LEU A 19 3.87 16.01 11.90
N GLN A 20 4.50 17.18 11.84
CA GLN A 20 3.96 18.43 12.38
C GLN A 20 2.77 18.97 11.56
N GLU A 21 2.56 18.50 10.34
CA GLU A 21 1.46 18.87 9.45
C GLU A 21 0.37 17.79 9.40
N ALA A 22 0.50 16.76 10.24
CA ALA A 22 -0.40 15.64 10.23
C ALA A 22 -1.81 16.05 10.64
N ALA A 23 -2.80 15.69 9.82
CA ALA A 23 -4.21 15.82 10.22
C ALA A 23 -4.50 14.93 11.45
N PRO A 24 -5.45 15.35 12.31
CA PRO A 24 -5.98 14.45 13.34
C PRO A 24 -6.59 13.20 12.70
N VAL A 25 -6.25 12.03 13.23
CA VAL A 25 -6.81 10.73 12.84
C VAL A 25 -7.05 9.93 14.12
N ASP A 26 -8.21 9.32 14.25
CA ASP A 26 -8.52 8.42 15.35
C ASP A 26 -7.94 7.03 15.10
N PHE A 27 -6.93 6.66 15.86
CA PHE A 27 -6.28 5.35 15.76
C PHE A 27 -6.91 4.28 16.67
N SER A 28 -7.98 4.57 17.44
CA SER A 28 -8.54 3.66 18.43
C SER A 28 -8.98 2.31 17.85
N GLY A 29 -9.42 2.29 16.60
CA GLY A 29 -9.80 1.08 15.86
C GLY A 29 -8.70 0.48 14.97
N ILE A 30 -7.46 1.00 15.05
CA ILE A 30 -6.39 0.64 14.13
C ILE A 30 -5.23 -0.01 14.89
N CYS A 31 -4.66 -1.08 14.32
CA CYS A 31 -3.47 -1.75 14.84
C CYS A 31 -2.44 -1.98 13.73
N LEU A 32 -1.18 -2.07 14.15
CA LEU A 32 -0.04 -2.34 13.27
C LEU A 32 0.54 -3.71 13.58
N LEU A 33 0.90 -4.48 12.56
CA LEU A 33 1.66 -5.70 12.73
C LEU A 33 3.13 -5.35 12.98
N ARG A 34 3.62 -5.63 14.18
CA ARG A 34 5.02 -5.42 14.57
C ARG A 34 5.55 -6.64 15.30
N ASN A 35 6.67 -7.16 14.83
CA ASN A 35 7.29 -8.36 15.43
C ASN A 35 6.33 -9.56 15.58
N GLY A 36 5.41 -9.71 14.63
CA GLY A 36 4.42 -10.78 14.65
C GLY A 36 3.21 -10.56 15.57
N LEU A 37 3.12 -9.41 16.23
CA LEU A 37 2.02 -9.05 17.13
C LEU A 37 1.27 -7.82 16.60
N TRP A 38 -0.04 -7.79 16.84
CA TRP A 38 -0.86 -6.61 16.62
C TRP A 38 -0.73 -5.65 17.80
N THR A 39 -0.29 -4.43 17.54
CA THR A 39 -0.10 -3.37 18.52
C THR A 39 -0.98 -2.16 18.18
N PRO A 40 -1.45 -1.35 19.13
CA PRO A 40 -2.14 -0.11 18.82
C PRO A 40 -1.36 0.74 17.83
N ALA A 41 -2.07 1.39 16.90
CA ALA A 41 -1.43 2.20 15.87
C ALA A 41 -0.83 3.48 16.44
N PHE A 42 0.32 3.87 15.92
CA PHE A 42 1.00 5.14 16.19
C PHE A 42 1.88 5.54 15.00
N ARG A 43 2.11 6.83 14.84
CA ARG A 43 2.98 7.34 13.76
C ARG A 43 4.46 7.12 14.05
N PRO A 44 5.28 6.82 13.06
CA PRO A 44 4.90 6.50 11.68
C PRO A 44 4.40 5.04 11.56
N PHE A 45 3.43 4.80 10.65
CA PHE A 45 2.91 3.45 10.41
C PHE A 45 3.96 2.51 9.82
N ASN A 46 4.83 3.04 8.96
CA ASN A 46 5.90 2.29 8.28
C ASN A 46 7.27 2.96 8.53
N PRO A 47 7.98 2.59 9.60
CA PRO A 47 9.26 3.22 9.97
C PRO A 47 10.44 2.62 9.19
N ASP A 48 10.44 2.75 7.86
CA ASP A 48 11.53 2.27 6.99
C ASP A 48 12.79 3.15 7.08
N ARG A 49 12.64 4.40 7.48
CA ARG A 49 13.72 5.39 7.64
C ARG A 49 13.48 6.24 8.90
N GLY A 50 14.55 6.84 9.44
CA GLY A 50 14.46 7.72 10.59
C GLY A 50 13.64 9.00 10.36
N PHE A 51 13.33 9.32 9.10
CA PHE A 51 12.48 10.43 8.68
C PHE A 51 11.13 9.98 8.09
N SER A 52 10.70 8.75 8.37
CA SER A 52 9.35 8.30 8.03
C SER A 52 8.30 9.17 8.72
N GLY A 53 7.23 9.48 8.03
CA GLY A 53 6.23 10.44 8.46
C GLY A 53 4.80 9.96 8.27
N VAL A 54 3.89 10.91 8.00
CA VAL A 54 2.49 10.63 7.71
C VAL A 54 2.37 9.70 6.51
N ASN A 55 1.44 8.75 6.62
CA ASN A 55 1.19 7.69 5.64
C ASN A 55 -0.26 7.79 5.13
N LEU A 56 -0.48 7.49 3.86
CA LEU A 56 -1.83 7.49 3.27
C LEU A 56 -2.78 6.46 3.92
N ALA A 57 -2.24 5.39 4.51
CA ALA A 57 -3.05 4.38 5.16
C ALA A 57 -3.68 4.85 6.49
N GLU A 58 -3.26 5.98 7.05
CA GLU A 58 -3.85 6.52 8.27
C GLU A 58 -5.32 6.91 8.05
N SER A 59 -5.58 7.79 7.09
CA SER A 59 -6.94 8.21 6.73
C SER A 59 -7.74 7.12 6.04
N PHE A 60 -7.07 6.27 5.24
CA PHE A 60 -7.70 5.07 4.68
C PHE A 60 -8.25 4.17 5.78
N ALA A 61 -7.43 3.84 6.78
CA ALA A 61 -7.80 2.90 7.84
C ALA A 61 -8.89 3.46 8.77
N GLU A 62 -8.79 4.75 9.15
CA GLU A 62 -9.81 5.42 9.94
C GLU A 62 -11.17 5.39 9.24
N ALA A 63 -11.21 5.86 7.99
CA ALA A 63 -12.45 5.91 7.21
C ALA A 63 -13.00 4.51 6.91
N TYR A 64 -12.12 3.53 6.65
CA TYR A 64 -12.53 2.14 6.48
C TYR A 64 -13.14 1.56 7.77
N ALA A 65 -12.48 1.77 8.92
CA ALA A 65 -12.97 1.29 10.21
C ALA A 65 -14.38 1.83 10.50
N ALA A 66 -14.59 3.13 10.25
CA ALA A 66 -15.88 3.78 10.43
C ALA A 66 -16.95 3.25 9.47
N ALA A 67 -16.60 3.06 8.18
CA ALA A 67 -17.55 2.61 7.16
C ALA A 67 -17.99 1.14 7.34
N HIS A 68 -17.13 0.29 7.91
CA HIS A 68 -17.37 -1.15 8.01
C HIS A 68 -17.59 -1.63 9.47
N ASP A 69 -17.59 -0.74 10.45
CA ASP A 69 -17.72 -1.06 11.88
C ASP A 69 -16.79 -2.21 12.29
N THR A 70 -15.50 -2.08 11.96
CA THR A 70 -14.50 -3.13 12.20
C THR A 70 -13.14 -2.56 12.55
N GLN A 71 -12.36 -3.31 13.32
CA GLN A 71 -10.95 -2.99 13.51
C GLN A 71 -10.16 -3.19 12.21
N VAL A 72 -9.13 -2.38 12.02
CA VAL A 72 -8.23 -2.41 10.87
C VAL A 72 -6.81 -2.73 11.32
N GLY A 73 -6.23 -3.77 10.72
CA GLY A 73 -4.82 -4.12 10.87
C GLY A 73 -3.99 -3.66 9.67
N ILE A 74 -2.89 -2.99 9.92
CA ILE A 74 -1.96 -2.55 8.87
C ILE A 74 -0.69 -3.42 8.91
N ILE A 75 -0.37 -3.99 7.74
CA ILE A 75 0.83 -4.80 7.50
C ILE A 75 1.79 -3.93 6.68
N ALA A 76 2.62 -3.16 7.36
CA ALA A 76 3.49 -2.16 6.73
C ALA A 76 4.80 -2.80 6.27
N CYS A 77 4.99 -2.91 4.94
CA CYS A 77 6.15 -3.55 4.31
C CYS A 77 6.81 -2.66 3.24
N ALA A 78 6.40 -1.40 3.09
CA ALA A 78 6.99 -0.50 2.10
C ALA A 78 8.42 -0.13 2.44
N ASP A 79 9.28 0.05 1.43
CA ASP A 79 10.67 0.48 1.60
C ASP A 79 11.05 1.57 0.58
N GLY A 80 11.51 2.71 1.08
CA GLY A 80 11.79 3.91 0.28
C GLY A 80 12.94 3.75 -0.71
N GLY A 81 12.75 4.31 -1.92
CA GLY A 81 13.77 4.32 -2.97
C GLY A 81 13.88 3.02 -3.77
N THR A 82 12.93 2.10 -3.62
CA THR A 82 13.00 0.77 -4.24
C THR A 82 12.37 0.77 -5.64
N ALA A 83 13.03 0.10 -6.59
CA ALA A 83 12.50 -0.16 -7.93
C ALA A 83 11.65 -1.44 -7.94
N LEU A 84 10.79 -1.58 -8.94
CA LEU A 84 9.91 -2.76 -9.12
C LEU A 84 10.70 -4.07 -9.16
N SER A 85 11.93 -4.05 -9.70
CA SER A 85 12.80 -5.23 -9.74
C SER A 85 13.12 -5.81 -8.36
N GLN A 86 13.10 -4.98 -7.30
CA GLN A 86 13.35 -5.41 -5.91
C GLN A 86 12.10 -6.02 -5.26
N TRP A 87 10.94 -5.92 -5.94
CA TRP A 87 9.66 -6.49 -5.54
C TRP A 87 9.29 -7.75 -6.32
N MET A 88 10.20 -8.26 -7.18
CA MET A 88 9.93 -9.49 -7.92
C MET A 88 10.03 -10.72 -7.01
N PRO A 89 9.33 -11.83 -7.34
CA PRO A 89 9.44 -13.09 -6.60
C PRO A 89 10.90 -13.52 -6.36
N GLY A 90 11.21 -13.95 -5.15
CA GLY A 90 12.57 -14.30 -4.72
C GLY A 90 13.41 -13.12 -4.25
N GLN A 91 12.93 -11.88 -4.37
CA GLN A 91 13.63 -10.72 -3.82
C GLN A 91 13.25 -10.50 -2.35
N PRO A 92 14.14 -9.98 -1.51
CA PRO A 92 13.91 -9.84 -0.08
C PRO A 92 12.65 -9.06 0.31
N LEU A 93 12.29 -7.99 -0.42
CA LEU A 93 11.09 -7.19 -0.14
C LEU A 93 9.80 -7.97 -0.44
N TYR A 94 9.79 -8.72 -1.53
CA TYR A 94 8.68 -9.60 -1.89
C TYR A 94 8.47 -10.68 -0.83
N GLU A 95 9.55 -11.40 -0.50
CA GLU A 95 9.49 -12.51 0.46
C GLU A 95 9.05 -12.01 1.84
N ASN A 96 9.56 -10.85 2.28
CA ASN A 96 9.12 -10.23 3.52
C ASN A 96 7.62 -9.88 3.48
N ALA A 97 7.14 -9.25 2.41
CA ALA A 97 5.72 -8.88 2.28
C ALA A 97 4.81 -10.12 2.32
N VAL A 98 5.17 -11.19 1.60
CA VAL A 98 4.44 -12.47 1.62
C VAL A 98 4.46 -13.09 3.01
N PHE A 99 5.61 -13.13 3.68
CA PHE A 99 5.74 -13.67 5.03
C PHE A 99 4.88 -12.91 6.04
N GLN A 100 4.97 -11.57 6.07
CA GLN A 100 4.22 -10.73 7.00
C GLN A 100 2.70 -10.85 6.77
N ALA A 101 2.27 -10.86 5.51
CA ALA A 101 0.86 -11.05 5.17
C ALA A 101 0.34 -12.43 5.61
N LYS A 102 1.08 -13.52 5.35
CA LYS A 102 0.71 -14.87 5.82
C LYS A 102 0.66 -14.96 7.34
N LEU A 103 1.59 -14.31 8.04
CA LEU A 103 1.58 -14.24 9.50
C LEU A 103 0.34 -13.51 10.01
N ALA A 104 0.02 -12.35 9.42
CA ALA A 104 -1.18 -11.56 9.74
C ALA A 104 -2.48 -12.35 9.52
N MET A 105 -2.57 -13.08 8.41
CA MET A 105 -3.77 -13.86 8.05
C MET A 105 -4.10 -15.01 9.02
N ARG A 106 -3.20 -15.34 9.94
CA ARG A 106 -3.50 -16.30 11.02
C ARG A 106 -4.53 -15.76 12.03
N SER A 107 -4.66 -14.45 12.16
CA SER A 107 -5.52 -13.78 13.14
C SER A 107 -6.40 -12.67 12.55
N SER A 108 -6.26 -12.36 11.26
CA SER A 108 -7.04 -11.37 10.52
C SER A 108 -7.46 -11.90 9.16
N ARG A 109 -8.36 -11.18 8.47
CA ARG A 109 -8.68 -11.40 7.06
C ARG A 109 -7.99 -10.34 6.23
N LEU A 110 -7.17 -10.74 5.27
CA LEU A 110 -6.59 -9.81 4.29
C LEU A 110 -7.72 -9.27 3.42
N ALA A 111 -8.02 -7.99 3.59
CA ALA A 111 -9.12 -7.30 2.95
C ALA A 111 -8.70 -6.50 1.72
N GLY A 112 -7.41 -6.16 1.62
CA GLY A 112 -6.89 -5.42 0.48
C GLY A 112 -5.37 -5.31 0.49
N ILE A 113 -4.84 -4.98 -0.67
CA ILE A 113 -3.42 -4.70 -0.89
C ILE A 113 -3.30 -3.30 -1.45
N LEU A 114 -2.53 -2.44 -0.79
CA LEU A 114 -2.28 -1.06 -1.20
C LEU A 114 -0.85 -0.96 -1.74
N TRP A 115 -0.73 -0.54 -2.99
CA TRP A 115 0.54 -0.37 -3.70
C TRP A 115 0.76 1.09 -4.08
N HIS A 116 1.95 1.61 -3.78
CA HIS A 116 2.42 2.87 -4.36
C HIS A 116 3.92 2.79 -4.62
N GLN A 117 4.30 2.70 -5.88
CA GLN A 117 5.68 2.61 -6.35
C GLN A 117 5.74 2.97 -7.82
N GLY A 118 6.88 3.48 -8.28
CA GLY A 118 7.11 3.75 -9.69
C GLY A 118 8.12 4.88 -9.92
N GLU A 119 8.36 5.75 -8.94
CA GLU A 119 9.29 6.88 -9.07
C GLU A 119 10.71 6.40 -9.37
N SER A 120 11.11 5.25 -8.81
CA SER A 120 12.41 4.62 -9.11
C SER A 120 12.48 4.00 -10.51
N ASP A 121 11.33 3.69 -11.11
CA ASP A 121 11.22 3.06 -12.44
C ASP A 121 10.95 4.05 -13.57
N MET A 122 10.96 5.36 -13.31
CA MET A 122 10.77 6.39 -14.34
C MET A 122 11.96 6.54 -15.30
N ALA A 123 13.08 5.86 -15.06
CA ALA A 123 14.23 5.90 -15.96
C ALA A 123 13.87 5.38 -17.37
N PRO A 124 14.43 5.97 -18.45
CA PRO A 124 14.12 5.59 -19.84
C PRO A 124 14.28 4.09 -20.13
N GLU A 125 15.23 3.45 -19.46
CA GLU A 125 15.50 2.02 -19.59
C GLU A 125 14.58 1.13 -18.73
N LEU A 126 13.81 1.68 -17.79
CA LEU A 126 12.99 0.91 -16.85
C LEU A 126 11.50 0.99 -17.15
N TRP A 127 10.95 2.19 -17.36
CA TRP A 127 9.50 2.37 -17.55
C TRP A 127 8.92 1.57 -18.73
N PRO A 128 9.64 1.29 -19.85
CA PRO A 128 9.07 0.52 -20.95
C PRO A 128 8.72 -0.93 -20.56
N HIS A 129 9.38 -1.44 -19.53
CA HIS A 129 9.18 -2.80 -19.02
C HIS A 129 8.30 -2.85 -17.75
N TYR A 130 7.80 -1.69 -17.29
CA TYR A 130 7.07 -1.61 -16.00
C TYR A 130 5.76 -2.40 -16.04
N GLU A 131 4.95 -2.25 -17.09
CA GLU A 131 3.68 -2.97 -17.21
C GLU A 131 3.85 -4.48 -17.13
N GLU A 132 4.76 -5.02 -17.95
CA GLU A 132 5.01 -6.48 -17.99
C GLU A 132 5.49 -7.01 -16.64
N LYS A 133 6.49 -6.38 -16.06
CA LYS A 133 7.03 -6.77 -14.75
C LYS A 133 5.99 -6.63 -13.64
N PHE A 134 5.18 -5.59 -13.68
CA PHE A 134 4.15 -5.38 -12.68
C PHE A 134 3.07 -6.48 -12.73
N ARG A 135 2.67 -6.94 -13.92
CA ARG A 135 1.75 -8.08 -14.06
C ARG A 135 2.35 -9.37 -13.46
N VAL A 136 3.62 -9.64 -13.75
CA VAL A 136 4.32 -10.81 -13.18
C VAL A 136 4.33 -10.73 -11.64
N PHE A 137 4.69 -9.57 -11.09
CA PHE A 137 4.68 -9.30 -9.65
C PHE A 137 3.27 -9.51 -9.05
N LEU A 138 2.25 -8.87 -9.63
CA LEU A 138 0.87 -8.90 -9.15
C LEU A 138 0.33 -10.34 -9.10
N HIS A 139 0.48 -11.09 -10.19
CA HIS A 139 -0.01 -12.47 -10.28
C HIS A 139 0.72 -13.40 -9.31
N ALA A 140 2.05 -13.24 -9.18
CA ALA A 140 2.82 -14.01 -8.22
C ALA A 140 2.39 -13.71 -6.77
N LEU A 141 2.25 -12.43 -6.40
CA LEU A 141 1.84 -12.03 -5.07
C LEU A 141 0.45 -12.57 -4.70
N ARG A 142 -0.51 -12.42 -5.60
CA ARG A 142 -1.86 -12.94 -5.42
C ARG A 142 -1.86 -14.46 -5.22
N ARG A 143 -1.19 -15.19 -6.08
CA ARG A 143 -1.06 -16.64 -5.98
C ARG A 143 -0.40 -17.08 -4.66
N ASP A 144 0.72 -16.45 -4.31
CA ASP A 144 1.50 -16.84 -3.13
C ASP A 144 0.79 -16.50 -1.81
N LEU A 145 -0.16 -15.57 -1.84
CA LEU A 145 -1.04 -15.23 -0.71
C LEU A 145 -2.39 -15.95 -0.73
N GLY A 146 -2.75 -16.66 -1.82
CA GLY A 146 -4.12 -17.13 -2.04
C GLY A 146 -5.12 -15.98 -2.07
N ALA A 147 -4.73 -14.86 -2.69
CA ALA A 147 -5.43 -13.58 -2.65
C ALA A 147 -5.85 -13.09 -4.05
N GLU A 148 -6.13 -14.02 -4.97
CA GLU A 148 -6.48 -13.71 -6.36
C GLU A 148 -7.70 -12.80 -6.48
N ALA A 149 -8.63 -12.96 -5.56
CA ALA A 149 -9.88 -12.20 -5.52
C ALA A 149 -9.87 -11.03 -4.52
N VAL A 150 -8.78 -10.84 -3.77
CA VAL A 150 -8.65 -9.71 -2.83
C VAL A 150 -8.42 -8.41 -3.60
N PRO A 151 -9.10 -7.30 -3.23
CA PRO A 151 -8.87 -5.99 -3.82
C PRO A 151 -7.42 -5.54 -3.80
N PHE A 152 -6.91 -5.10 -4.95
CA PHE A 152 -5.58 -4.52 -5.10
C PHE A 152 -5.71 -3.08 -5.61
N LEU A 153 -5.14 -2.13 -4.88
CA LEU A 153 -5.22 -0.71 -5.21
C LEU A 153 -3.83 -0.18 -5.52
N ALA A 154 -3.63 0.36 -6.72
CA ALA A 154 -2.37 0.95 -7.14
C ALA A 154 -2.51 2.47 -7.28
N GLY A 155 -1.77 3.21 -6.48
CA GLY A 155 -1.74 4.67 -6.56
C GLY A 155 -0.85 5.19 -7.66
N GLY A 156 -1.34 6.22 -8.35
CA GLY A 156 -0.58 6.94 -9.37
C GLY A 156 0.49 7.84 -8.78
N LEU A 157 1.51 8.11 -9.56
CA LEU A 157 2.57 9.06 -9.26
C LEU A 157 2.07 10.49 -9.41
N GLY A 158 2.56 11.40 -8.57
CA GLY A 158 2.13 12.79 -8.56
C GLY A 158 2.69 13.62 -9.71
N GLU A 159 1.90 14.57 -10.21
CA GLU A 159 2.26 15.49 -11.30
C GLU A 159 3.44 16.40 -10.94
N PHE A 160 3.67 16.65 -9.66
CA PHE A 160 4.78 17.46 -9.16
C PHE A 160 6.17 16.89 -9.52
N LEU A 161 6.25 15.59 -9.85
CA LEU A 161 7.50 14.95 -10.27
C LEU A 161 8.10 15.57 -11.53
N GLU A 162 7.28 16.19 -12.40
CA GLU A 162 7.73 16.94 -13.56
C GLU A 162 8.67 18.09 -13.18
N HIS A 163 8.51 18.63 -11.98
CA HIS A 163 9.30 19.75 -11.46
C HIS A 163 10.35 19.34 -10.42
N CYS A 164 10.47 18.05 -10.13
CA CYS A 164 11.39 17.53 -9.12
C CYS A 164 12.86 17.65 -9.55
N ARG A 165 13.62 18.51 -8.89
CA ARG A 165 15.04 18.72 -9.19
C ARG A 165 15.96 17.60 -8.71
N LEU A 166 15.45 16.69 -7.88
CA LEU A 166 16.18 15.50 -7.43
C LEU A 166 16.20 14.41 -8.50
N LEU A 167 15.35 14.53 -9.52
CA LEU A 167 15.30 13.64 -10.67
C LEU A 167 15.99 14.26 -11.88
N SER A 168 16.61 13.43 -12.71
CA SER A 168 17.14 13.88 -13.99
C SER A 168 16.03 14.35 -14.93
N GLU A 169 16.35 15.26 -15.86
CA GLU A 169 15.38 15.79 -16.81
C GLU A 169 14.71 14.69 -17.66
N GLU A 170 15.46 13.64 -17.99
CA GLU A 170 14.96 12.50 -18.76
C GLU A 170 13.94 11.65 -17.98
N LYS A 171 14.06 11.62 -16.63
CA LYS A 171 13.14 10.85 -15.77
C LYS A 171 11.83 11.60 -15.52
N ARG A 172 11.89 12.91 -15.30
CA ARG A 172 10.75 13.71 -14.83
C ARG A 172 9.44 13.47 -15.58
N PRO A 173 9.40 13.50 -16.94
CA PRO A 173 8.15 13.35 -17.67
C PRO A 173 7.61 11.91 -17.67
N ASN A 174 8.41 10.92 -17.26
CA ASN A 174 8.04 9.52 -17.40
C ASN A 174 7.08 9.04 -16.32
N TYR A 175 6.73 9.87 -15.30
CA TYR A 175 5.66 9.52 -14.37
C TYR A 175 4.34 9.22 -15.10
N VAL A 176 4.04 9.95 -16.19
CA VAL A 176 2.84 9.69 -16.98
C VAL A 176 2.88 8.30 -17.66
N LYS A 177 4.07 7.80 -17.98
CA LYS A 177 4.24 6.47 -18.60
C LYS A 177 4.01 5.35 -17.59
N VAL A 178 4.53 5.53 -16.37
CA VAL A 178 4.28 4.59 -15.26
C VAL A 178 2.80 4.60 -14.88
N ASN A 179 2.17 5.77 -14.76
CA ASN A 179 0.75 5.88 -14.49
C ASN A 179 -0.09 5.17 -15.56
N ALA A 180 0.20 5.42 -16.84
CA ALA A 180 -0.49 4.77 -17.95
C ALA A 180 -0.35 3.23 -17.92
N ALA A 181 0.82 2.72 -17.53
CA ALA A 181 1.04 1.29 -17.36
C ALA A 181 0.16 0.73 -16.22
N LEU A 182 0.10 1.39 -15.07
CA LEU A 182 -0.76 0.98 -13.94
C LEU A 182 -2.25 1.04 -14.29
N GLU A 183 -2.70 2.11 -14.97
CA GLU A 183 -4.07 2.24 -15.46
C GLU A 183 -4.45 1.10 -16.42
N LYS A 184 -3.57 0.78 -17.35
CA LYS A 184 -3.78 -0.31 -18.32
C LYS A 184 -3.87 -1.67 -17.63
N VAL A 185 -3.04 -1.92 -16.63
CA VAL A 185 -3.15 -3.15 -15.83
C VAL A 185 -4.47 -3.16 -15.07
N ALA A 186 -4.82 -2.08 -14.38
CA ALA A 186 -6.06 -2.00 -13.62
C ALA A 186 -7.34 -2.14 -14.48
N ALA A 187 -7.27 -1.74 -15.75
CA ALA A 187 -8.39 -1.89 -16.69
C ALA A 187 -8.65 -3.35 -17.11
N THR A 188 -7.66 -4.23 -16.99
CA THR A 188 -7.73 -5.62 -17.45
C THR A 188 -7.67 -6.65 -16.31
N GLU A 189 -7.14 -6.27 -15.15
CA GLU A 189 -7.02 -7.16 -14.01
C GLU A 189 -8.28 -7.11 -13.13
N PRO A 190 -8.92 -8.25 -12.86
CA PRO A 190 -10.04 -8.28 -11.94
C PRO A 190 -9.61 -7.87 -10.54
N GLN A 191 -10.52 -7.28 -9.77
CA GLN A 191 -10.27 -6.84 -8.39
C GLN A 191 -9.06 -5.89 -8.25
N MET A 192 -8.78 -5.09 -9.29
CA MET A 192 -7.76 -4.04 -9.23
C MET A 192 -8.36 -2.68 -9.58
N ARG A 193 -7.88 -1.62 -8.94
CA ARG A 193 -8.16 -0.22 -9.30
C ARG A 193 -6.87 0.59 -9.29
N PHE A 194 -6.78 1.49 -10.27
CA PHE A 194 -5.85 2.60 -10.24
C PHE A 194 -6.45 3.75 -9.42
N VAL A 195 -5.66 4.35 -8.55
CA VAL A 195 -6.07 5.50 -7.72
C VAL A 195 -5.32 6.73 -8.17
N SER A 196 -6.02 7.69 -8.77
CA SER A 196 -5.40 8.89 -9.33
C SER A 196 -4.80 9.79 -8.23
N ALA A 197 -3.57 10.24 -8.47
CA ALA A 197 -2.89 11.25 -7.67
C ALA A 197 -3.07 12.68 -8.22
N GLN A 198 -3.90 12.87 -9.25
CA GLN A 198 -4.10 14.16 -9.91
C GLN A 198 -4.49 15.25 -8.92
N GLY A 199 -3.79 16.38 -8.98
CA GLY A 199 -4.01 17.56 -8.15
C GLY A 199 -3.54 17.42 -6.70
N LEU A 200 -2.92 16.30 -6.29
CA LEU A 200 -2.35 16.15 -4.96
C LEU A 200 -1.03 16.93 -4.84
N GLY A 201 -0.88 17.64 -3.72
CA GLY A 201 0.30 18.45 -3.44
C GLY A 201 1.50 17.66 -2.93
N ALA A 202 2.67 18.29 -3.00
CA ALA A 202 3.94 17.71 -2.58
C ALA A 202 4.57 18.44 -1.39
N ASN A 203 5.53 17.79 -0.76
CA ASN A 203 6.53 18.44 0.08
C ASN A 203 7.44 19.35 -0.78
N PRO A 204 8.24 20.25 -0.17
CA PRO A 204 9.15 21.14 -0.90
C PRO A 204 10.16 20.43 -1.81
N ASP A 205 10.42 19.17 -1.60
CA ASP A 205 11.30 18.35 -2.44
C ASP A 205 10.70 17.97 -3.80
N LEU A 206 9.40 18.17 -3.98
CA LEU A 206 8.65 17.80 -5.20
C LEU A 206 8.84 16.32 -5.60
N LEU A 207 9.16 15.46 -4.62
CA LEU A 207 9.32 14.02 -4.78
C LEU A 207 8.28 13.26 -3.94
N HIS A 208 7.96 13.79 -2.77
CA HIS A 208 7.06 13.16 -1.84
C HIS A 208 5.78 13.97 -1.66
N PHE A 209 4.65 13.27 -1.52
CA PHE A 209 3.37 13.90 -1.19
C PHE A 209 3.44 14.60 0.17
N SER A 210 2.78 15.74 0.29
CA SER A 210 2.59 16.42 1.58
C SER A 210 1.68 15.61 2.52
N ALA A 211 1.69 15.95 3.81
CA ALA A 211 0.82 15.30 4.78
C ALA A 211 -0.67 15.44 4.42
N ALA A 212 -1.09 16.63 3.97
CA ALA A 212 -2.46 16.88 3.51
C ALA A 212 -2.80 16.05 2.26
N ALA A 213 -1.87 15.94 1.31
CA ALA A 213 -2.05 15.13 0.11
C ALA A 213 -2.15 13.64 0.44
N LEU A 214 -1.34 13.12 1.37
CA LEU A 214 -1.43 11.73 1.80
C LEU A 214 -2.75 11.43 2.51
N HIS A 215 -3.26 12.36 3.32
CA HIS A 215 -4.58 12.22 3.92
C HIS A 215 -5.68 12.11 2.85
N GLU A 216 -5.73 13.02 1.89
CA GLU A 216 -6.67 12.98 0.76
C GLU A 216 -6.48 11.70 -0.09
N PHE A 217 -5.23 11.29 -0.32
CA PHE A 217 -4.94 10.10 -1.11
C PHE A 217 -5.48 8.83 -0.45
N GLY A 218 -5.35 8.71 0.87
CA GLY A 218 -5.94 7.60 1.62
C GLY A 218 -7.47 7.51 1.44
N LEU A 219 -8.17 8.64 1.44
CA LEU A 219 -9.61 8.70 1.17
C LEU A 219 -9.94 8.28 -0.27
N ARG A 220 -9.11 8.66 -1.25
CA ARG A 220 -9.27 8.20 -2.64
C ARG A 220 -9.04 6.69 -2.79
N TYR A 221 -8.07 6.13 -2.05
CA TYR A 221 -7.88 4.68 -2.00
C TYR A 221 -9.13 3.98 -1.45
N LEU A 222 -9.74 4.52 -0.39
CA LEU A 222 -10.98 3.97 0.13
C LEU A 222 -12.11 4.07 -0.89
N ALA A 223 -12.29 5.23 -1.51
CA ALA A 223 -13.32 5.41 -2.54
C ALA A 223 -13.16 4.40 -3.70
N ALA A 224 -11.93 4.15 -4.14
CA ALA A 224 -11.65 3.14 -5.16
C ALA A 224 -11.92 1.72 -4.65
N TYR A 225 -11.54 1.41 -3.40
CA TYR A 225 -11.83 0.13 -2.75
C TYR A 225 -13.34 -0.16 -2.70
N GLU A 226 -14.15 0.85 -2.38
CA GLU A 226 -15.61 0.70 -2.27
C GLU A 226 -16.29 0.34 -3.60
N THR A 227 -15.62 0.54 -4.73
CA THR A 227 -16.14 0.13 -6.05
C THR A 227 -15.94 -1.36 -6.36
N LEU A 228 -15.19 -2.08 -5.51
CA LEU A 228 -14.86 -3.50 -5.72
C LEU A 228 -15.67 -4.41 -4.80
N PRO A 229 -15.99 -5.66 -5.24
CA PRO A 229 -16.50 -6.69 -4.34
C PRO A 229 -15.56 -6.94 -3.16
N LYS A 230 -16.12 -7.06 -1.94
CA LYS A 230 -15.37 -7.29 -0.71
C LYS A 230 -15.06 -8.78 -0.54
N ILE A 231 -13.91 -9.20 -1.04
CA ILE A 231 -13.44 -10.58 -0.96
C ILE A 231 -12.15 -10.60 -0.12
N PHE A 232 -12.10 -11.52 0.82
CA PHE A 232 -11.05 -11.60 1.83
C PHE A 232 -10.27 -12.90 1.72
N ALA A 233 -8.98 -12.89 2.08
CA ALA A 233 -8.16 -14.09 2.20
C ALA A 233 -7.71 -14.31 3.66
N GLY A 234 -7.55 -15.56 4.05
CA GLY A 234 -7.13 -15.96 5.39
C GLY A 234 -8.27 -16.05 6.41
N GLY A 235 -7.91 -16.35 7.64
CA GLY A 235 -8.86 -16.36 8.75
C GLY A 235 -9.52 -17.71 9.07
N GLU A 236 -9.32 -18.76 8.29
CA GLU A 236 -9.97 -20.05 8.55
C GLU A 236 -9.30 -20.86 9.67
N ALA A 237 -8.00 -20.69 9.88
CA ALA A 237 -7.23 -21.46 10.88
C ALA A 237 -7.51 -21.10 12.35
N ALA A 238 -8.10 -19.91 12.62
CA ALA A 238 -8.36 -19.45 13.97
C ALA A 238 -9.67 -19.99 14.59
N GLN A 239 -10.59 -20.51 13.77
CA GLN A 239 -11.83 -21.12 14.28
C GLN A 239 -11.56 -22.46 14.99
N GLY A 240 -10.60 -23.27 14.48
CA GLY A 240 -10.25 -24.54 15.11
C GLY A 240 -9.52 -24.41 16.44
N ALA A 241 -8.70 -23.37 16.62
CA ALA A 241 -7.93 -23.15 17.85
C ALA A 241 -8.80 -22.63 19.02
N ARG A 242 -9.84 -21.84 18.72
CA ARG A 242 -10.74 -21.30 19.74
C ARG A 242 -11.66 -22.38 20.32
N THR A 243 -12.13 -23.30 19.47
CA THR A 243 -12.98 -24.42 19.90
C THR A 243 -12.20 -25.41 20.80
N MET A 244 -10.88 -25.52 20.63
CA MET A 244 -10.04 -26.38 21.45
C MET A 244 -9.74 -25.80 22.84
N LEU A 245 -9.67 -24.46 22.97
CA LEU A 245 -9.46 -23.77 24.25
C LEU A 245 -10.74 -23.65 25.09
N GLU A 246 -11.90 -23.65 24.46
CA GLU A 246 -13.21 -23.62 25.15
C GLU A 246 -13.67 -25.02 25.59
N SER A 247 -12.96 -26.08 25.19
CA SER A 247 -13.24 -27.48 25.56
C SER A 247 -12.27 -28.05 26.59
N LEU A 248 -11.35 -27.24 27.12
CA LEU A 248 -10.46 -27.57 28.24
C LEU A 248 -10.87 -26.81 29.53
#